data_d2fc63c4c4d85df340abf08bf6079ee0
#
_entry.id   d2fc63c4c4d85df340abf08bf6079ee0
#
_cell.length_a   1.000
_cell.length_b   1.000
_cell.length_c   1.000
_cell.angle_alpha   90.00
_cell.angle_beta   90.00
_cell.angle_gamma   90.00
#
_symmetry.space_group_name_H-M   'P 1'
#
loop_
_entity.id
_entity.type
_entity.pdbx_description
1 polymer ?
#
loop_
_entity_poly.entity_id
_entity_poly.type
_entity_poly.pdbx_seq_one_letter_code
_entity_poly.pdbx_strand_id
1 'polypeptide(L)'
;MRNRTRNYTRQLPQLTLADFKAMCSMFANGATVLKKSTSKGAVIFTLAGEHIKAEIGGSAVDLRTITTKAGYGSRSWYCCPHCGSRRASLFVGKSDIACRDCWGLHYASQSEGQLDRMRRAIWKKRAEIWPNYEPAMSLFNTCYQFPKPKGMRWETFKLKRSEAAALESAYFQAFKPIVDRLTGVIERTVNKALTNLGSK
;
A
#
# COMPACT_ATOMS: atom_id res chain seq x y z
N MET A 1 19.89 -21.12 1.49
CA MET A 1 18.82 -20.31 0.86
C MET A 1 19.21 -18.84 0.91
N ARG A 2 19.33 -18.14 -0.23
CA ARG A 2 19.57 -16.68 -0.24
C ARG A 2 18.30 -15.98 0.22
N ASN A 3 18.30 -15.38 1.39
CA ASN A 3 17.26 -14.46 1.83
C ASN A 3 17.27 -13.24 0.89
N ARG A 4 16.45 -13.24 -0.14
CA ARG A 4 16.20 -12.07 -0.99
C ARG A 4 15.31 -11.10 -0.23
N THR A 5 15.89 -10.23 0.58
CA THR A 5 15.20 -9.10 1.19
C THR A 5 14.92 -8.07 0.10
N ARG A 6 13.68 -8.06 -0.42
CA ARG A 6 13.22 -7.02 -1.33
C ARG A 6 12.72 -5.84 -0.51
N ASN A 7 13.14 -4.65 -0.88
CA ASN A 7 12.60 -3.42 -0.33
C ASN A 7 11.30 -3.05 -1.04
N TYR A 8 10.27 -2.68 -0.30
CA TYR A 8 8.96 -2.34 -0.85
C TYR A 8 8.61 -0.88 -0.65
N THR A 9 7.85 -0.31 -1.60
CA THR A 9 7.39 1.09 -1.55
C THR A 9 6.68 1.45 -0.25
N ARG A 10 5.96 0.50 0.38
CA ARG A 10 5.26 0.71 1.66
C ARG A 10 6.19 0.91 2.87
N GLN A 11 7.48 0.60 2.74
CA GLN A 11 8.46 0.72 3.82
C GLN A 11 9.02 2.14 3.97
N LEU A 12 8.85 2.97 2.95
CA LEU A 12 9.29 4.35 2.94
C LEU A 12 8.12 5.30 2.79
N PRO A 13 8.11 6.42 3.53
CA PRO A 13 7.16 7.49 3.35
C PRO A 13 7.22 8.03 1.92
N GLN A 14 6.07 8.34 1.35
CA GLN A 14 5.94 8.84 0.00
C GLN A 14 5.62 10.33 0.02
N LEU A 15 6.29 11.09 -0.85
CA LEU A 15 5.95 12.45 -1.22
C LEU A 15 5.22 12.42 -2.55
N THR A 16 3.94 12.79 -2.55
CA THR A 16 3.09 12.83 -3.74
C THR A 16 3.05 14.23 -4.35
N LEU A 17 2.57 14.36 -5.57
CA LEU A 17 2.32 15.67 -6.17
C LEU A 17 1.23 16.48 -5.45
N ALA A 18 0.31 15.81 -4.75
CA ALA A 18 -0.65 16.48 -3.88
C ALA A 18 0.04 17.14 -2.68
N ASP A 19 1.01 16.44 -2.05
CA ASP A 19 1.85 17.02 -0.99
C ASP A 19 2.60 18.25 -1.51
N PHE A 20 3.18 18.18 -2.71
CA PHE A 20 3.89 19.31 -3.30
C PHE A 20 2.99 20.52 -3.52
N LYS A 21 1.81 20.32 -4.08
CA LYS A 21 0.83 21.41 -4.28
C LYS A 21 0.39 22.02 -2.95
N ALA A 22 0.17 21.20 -1.93
CA ALA A 22 -0.17 21.69 -0.60
C ALA A 22 0.97 22.53 0.00
N MET A 23 2.23 22.09 -0.13
CA MET A 23 3.40 22.87 0.31
C MET A 23 3.51 24.20 -0.43
N CYS A 24 3.36 24.21 -1.76
CA CYS A 24 3.36 25.45 -2.55
C CYS A 24 2.28 26.41 -2.10
N SER A 25 1.05 25.92 -1.82
CA SER A 25 -0.05 26.75 -1.30
C SER A 25 0.28 27.34 0.07
N MET A 26 0.87 26.56 0.98
CA MET A 26 1.27 27.04 2.30
C MET A 26 2.37 28.12 2.21
N PHE A 27 3.36 27.94 1.35
CA PHE A 27 4.40 28.95 1.10
C PHE A 27 3.83 30.22 0.47
N ALA A 28 2.90 30.11 -0.46
CA ALA A 28 2.20 31.26 -1.04
C ALA A 28 1.38 32.04 -0.01
N ASN A 29 0.89 31.37 1.05
CA ASN A 29 0.19 31.98 2.16
C ASN A 29 1.13 32.49 3.29
N GLY A 30 2.43 32.61 3.02
CA GLY A 30 3.39 33.22 3.94
C GLY A 30 4.11 32.28 4.90
N ALA A 31 3.93 30.98 4.77
CA ALA A 31 4.74 30.04 5.54
C ALA A 31 6.21 30.12 5.06
N THR A 32 7.17 30.11 5.98
CA THR A 32 8.60 30.12 5.66
C THR A 32 9.24 28.74 5.80
N VAL A 33 8.69 27.94 6.70
CA VAL A 33 9.17 26.58 7.01
C VAL A 33 7.98 25.65 7.23
N LEU A 34 8.04 24.48 6.63
CA LEU A 34 7.04 23.43 6.83
C LEU A 34 7.73 22.17 7.37
N LYS A 35 7.10 21.54 8.37
CA LYS A 35 7.61 20.29 8.96
C LYS A 35 6.62 19.17 8.76
N LYS A 36 7.09 18.06 8.19
CA LYS A 36 6.31 16.81 8.04
C LYS A 36 6.99 15.69 8.82
N SER A 37 6.33 15.18 9.85
CA SER A 37 6.81 13.99 10.56
C SER A 37 6.55 12.75 9.72
N THR A 38 7.55 11.89 9.60
CA THR A 38 7.47 10.63 8.85
C THR A 38 7.99 9.47 9.71
N SER A 39 7.74 8.24 9.28
CA SER A 39 8.29 7.04 9.94
C SER A 39 9.83 6.95 9.85
N LYS A 40 10.47 7.80 9.06
CA LYS A 40 11.95 7.85 8.90
C LYS A 40 12.58 9.06 9.56
N GLY A 41 11.80 9.90 10.18
CA GLY A 41 12.21 11.15 10.82
C GLY A 41 11.39 12.34 10.33
N ALA A 42 11.69 13.50 10.86
CA ALA A 42 11.07 14.74 10.42
C ALA A 42 11.77 15.25 9.15
N VAL A 43 10.99 15.70 8.19
CA VAL A 43 11.46 16.41 7.00
C VAL A 43 11.06 17.87 7.15
N ILE A 44 12.03 18.76 6.99
CA ILE A 44 11.82 20.20 7.02
C ILE A 44 11.89 20.71 5.59
N PHE A 45 10.87 21.45 5.18
CA PHE A 45 10.81 22.06 3.85
C PHE A 45 10.94 23.57 3.99
N THR A 46 11.81 24.16 3.18
CA THR A 46 12.02 25.62 3.07
C THR A 46 11.92 26.05 1.61
N LEU A 47 11.43 27.24 1.38
CA LEU A 47 11.41 27.82 0.04
C LEU A 47 12.79 28.43 -0.26
N ALA A 48 13.44 27.97 -1.33
CA ALA A 48 14.72 28.46 -1.80
C ALA A 48 14.58 28.99 -3.24
N GLY A 49 14.20 30.25 -3.37
CA GLY A 49 13.83 30.82 -4.67
C GLY A 49 12.61 30.14 -5.28
N GLU A 50 12.74 29.58 -6.47
CA GLU A 50 11.67 28.85 -7.17
C GLU A 50 11.56 27.37 -6.78
N HIS A 51 12.40 26.86 -5.89
CA HIS A 51 12.45 25.45 -5.53
C HIS A 51 12.18 25.24 -4.05
N ILE A 52 11.66 24.06 -3.69
CA ILE A 52 11.52 23.65 -2.32
C ILE A 52 12.74 22.83 -1.93
N LYS A 53 13.44 23.25 -0.90
CA LYS A 53 14.53 22.51 -0.28
C LYS A 53 13.99 21.66 0.85
N ALA A 54 14.31 20.38 0.85
CA ALA A 54 13.93 19.44 1.90
C ALA A 54 15.18 19.05 2.72
N GLU A 55 15.11 19.19 4.03
CA GLU A 55 16.15 18.75 4.95
C GLU A 55 15.70 17.52 5.72
N ILE A 56 16.51 16.47 5.69
CA ILE A 56 16.26 15.20 6.39
C ILE A 56 17.58 14.59 6.88
N GLY A 57 17.62 14.23 8.18
CA GLY A 57 18.81 13.58 8.75
C GLY A 57 20.11 14.36 8.57
N GLY A 58 20.04 15.70 8.54
CA GLY A 58 21.19 16.59 8.31
C GLY A 58 21.59 16.75 6.84
N SER A 59 20.91 16.12 5.90
CA SER A 59 21.13 16.28 4.46
C SER A 59 20.06 17.16 3.84
N ALA A 60 20.44 17.99 2.88
CA ALA A 60 19.57 18.89 2.15
C ALA A 60 19.40 18.40 0.70
N VAL A 61 18.16 18.34 0.23
CA VAL A 61 17.78 17.83 -1.11
C VAL A 61 16.85 18.84 -1.78
N ASP A 62 17.17 19.22 -3.02
CA ASP A 62 16.32 20.11 -3.82
C ASP A 62 15.19 19.34 -4.48
N LEU A 63 13.95 19.72 -4.17
CA LEU A 63 12.75 19.19 -4.79
C LEU A 63 12.35 20.05 -5.99
N ARG A 64 12.65 19.59 -7.18
CA ARG A 64 12.28 20.25 -8.44
C ARG A 64 11.09 19.57 -9.07
N THR A 65 10.21 20.36 -9.68
CA THR A 65 9.11 19.85 -10.50
C THR A 65 9.18 20.44 -11.90
N ILE A 66 8.69 19.67 -12.85
CA ILE A 66 8.47 20.10 -14.24
C ILE A 66 7.04 19.87 -14.62
N THR A 67 6.53 20.70 -15.51
CA THR A 67 5.18 20.60 -16.03
C THR A 67 5.23 20.15 -17.48
N THR A 68 4.38 19.23 -17.87
CA THR A 68 4.21 18.75 -19.26
C THR A 68 2.79 18.94 -19.72
N LYS A 69 2.58 19.20 -21.00
CA LYS A 69 1.24 19.20 -21.60
C LYS A 69 0.65 17.78 -21.54
N ALA A 70 -0.62 17.68 -21.18
CA ALA A 70 -1.36 16.42 -21.09
C ALA A 70 -2.80 16.66 -21.55
N GLY A 71 -3.11 16.32 -22.80
CA GLY A 71 -4.41 16.60 -23.41
C GLY A 71 -4.69 18.10 -23.39
N TYR A 72 -5.87 18.49 -22.87
CA TYR A 72 -6.29 19.90 -22.74
C TYR A 72 -5.71 20.61 -21.50
N GLY A 73 -4.83 19.97 -20.73
CA GLY A 73 -4.27 20.52 -19.50
C GLY A 73 -2.77 20.33 -19.37
N SER A 74 -2.30 20.52 -18.14
CA SER A 74 -0.89 20.30 -17.78
C SER A 74 -0.78 19.32 -16.62
N ARG A 75 0.30 18.57 -16.61
CA ARG A 75 0.63 17.61 -15.54
C ARG A 75 2.01 17.93 -14.98
N SER A 76 2.07 18.09 -13.67
CA SER A 76 3.34 18.27 -12.96
C SER A 76 3.98 16.92 -12.63
N TRP A 77 5.29 16.91 -12.52
CA TRP A 77 6.11 15.76 -12.17
C TRP A 77 7.26 16.19 -11.28
N TYR A 78 7.63 15.36 -10.32
CA TYR A 78 8.92 15.52 -9.66
C TYR A 78 10.06 15.17 -10.61
N CYS A 79 11.17 15.91 -10.52
CA CYS A 79 12.46 15.48 -11.02
C CYS A 79 13.19 14.76 -9.88
N CYS A 80 13.55 13.50 -10.09
CA CYS A 80 14.29 12.76 -9.07
C CYS A 80 15.66 13.42 -8.84
N PRO A 81 16.06 13.74 -7.59
CA PRO A 81 17.35 14.36 -7.31
C PRO A 81 18.55 13.53 -7.77
N HIS A 82 18.42 12.20 -7.80
CA HIS A 82 19.50 11.28 -8.17
C HIS A 82 19.61 11.02 -9.67
N CYS A 83 18.51 10.68 -10.32
CA CYS A 83 18.54 10.25 -11.73
C CYS A 83 17.93 11.26 -12.71
N GLY A 84 17.40 12.40 -12.22
CA GLY A 84 16.76 13.42 -13.05
C GLY A 84 15.41 12.98 -13.69
N SER A 85 15.03 11.72 -13.59
CA SER A 85 13.85 11.20 -14.25
C SER A 85 12.55 11.78 -13.68
N ARG A 86 11.56 11.98 -14.56
CA ARG A 86 10.22 12.44 -14.18
C ARG A 86 9.47 11.38 -13.40
N ARG A 87 8.94 11.73 -12.23
CA ARG A 87 8.24 10.83 -11.32
C ARG A 87 6.99 11.46 -10.73
N ALA A 88 5.95 10.66 -10.55
CA ALA A 88 4.72 11.10 -9.88
C ALA A 88 4.88 11.19 -8.35
N SER A 89 5.92 10.54 -7.81
CA SER A 89 6.20 10.53 -6.37
C SER A 89 7.67 10.25 -6.10
N LEU A 90 8.15 10.74 -4.95
CA LEU A 90 9.45 10.44 -4.38
C LEU A 90 9.29 9.72 -3.05
N PHE A 91 10.31 9.03 -2.60
CA PHE A 91 10.33 8.28 -1.35
C PHE A 91 11.39 8.82 -0.41
N VAL A 92 11.01 8.98 0.86
CA VAL A 92 11.82 9.58 1.91
C VAL A 92 12.57 8.48 2.67
N GLY A 93 13.89 8.51 2.61
CA GLY A 93 14.77 7.68 3.42
C GLY A 93 15.11 8.33 4.76
N LYS A 94 16.20 7.89 5.41
CA LYS A 94 16.68 8.47 6.67
C LYS A 94 17.40 9.80 6.48
N SER A 95 18.13 9.94 5.38
CA SER A 95 18.97 11.11 5.08
C SER A 95 18.85 11.58 3.63
N ASP A 96 17.90 11.05 2.86
CA ASP A 96 17.82 11.32 1.44
C ASP A 96 16.40 11.10 0.88
N ILE A 97 16.12 11.71 -0.28
CA ILE A 97 14.85 11.62 -1.00
C ILE A 97 15.15 11.24 -2.45
N ALA A 98 14.62 10.11 -2.89
CA ALA A 98 14.82 9.65 -4.26
C ALA A 98 13.57 8.94 -4.83
N CYS A 99 13.63 8.62 -6.12
CA CYS A 99 12.56 7.88 -6.76
C CYS A 99 12.60 6.38 -6.39
N ARG A 100 11.52 5.68 -6.73
CA ARG A 100 11.37 4.24 -6.51
C ARG A 100 12.55 3.44 -7.05
N ASP A 101 13.00 3.76 -8.26
CA ASP A 101 14.03 2.97 -8.94
C ASP A 101 15.41 3.23 -8.32
N CYS A 102 15.74 4.48 -7.93
CA CYS A 102 16.98 4.80 -7.21
C CYS A 102 17.04 4.10 -5.84
N TRP A 103 15.91 3.96 -5.15
CA TRP A 103 15.81 3.18 -3.92
C TRP A 103 15.72 1.67 -4.14
N GLY A 104 15.64 1.18 -5.38
CA GLY A 104 15.42 -0.25 -5.67
C GLY A 104 14.14 -0.81 -5.07
N LEU A 105 13.07 0.02 -4.95
CA LEU A 105 11.83 -0.39 -4.33
C LEU A 105 10.92 -1.14 -5.30
N HIS A 106 10.31 -2.21 -4.80
CA HIS A 106 9.30 -2.99 -5.49
C HIS A 106 7.89 -2.68 -4.96
N TYR A 107 6.88 -2.77 -5.81
CA TYR A 107 5.50 -2.78 -5.32
C TYR A 107 5.20 -4.13 -4.67
N ALA A 108 4.55 -4.12 -3.51
CA ALA A 108 4.15 -5.35 -2.84
C ALA A 108 3.30 -6.25 -3.76
N SER A 109 2.45 -5.64 -4.59
CA SER A 109 1.62 -6.34 -5.59
C SER A 109 2.40 -7.15 -6.62
N GLN A 110 3.65 -6.82 -6.90
CA GLN A 110 4.51 -7.57 -7.84
C GLN A 110 5.07 -8.86 -7.22
N SER A 111 5.08 -8.95 -5.90
CA SER A 111 5.58 -10.11 -5.14
C SER A 111 4.47 -10.91 -4.48
N GLU A 112 3.23 -10.44 -4.59
CA GLU A 112 2.07 -11.13 -4.04
C GLU A 112 1.73 -12.38 -4.86
N GLY A 113 1.49 -13.48 -4.14
CA GLY A 113 0.91 -14.70 -4.71
C GLY A 113 -0.54 -14.47 -5.18
N GLN A 114 -1.09 -15.48 -5.84
CA GLN A 114 -2.47 -15.45 -6.32
C GLN A 114 -3.46 -15.18 -5.16
N LEU A 115 -3.32 -15.88 -4.04
CA LEU A 115 -4.20 -15.72 -2.87
C LEU A 115 -4.12 -14.33 -2.25
N ASP A 116 -2.93 -13.73 -2.18
CA ASP A 116 -2.79 -12.37 -1.63
C ASP A 116 -3.45 -11.33 -2.52
N ARG A 117 -3.34 -11.49 -3.86
CA ARG A 117 -4.06 -10.64 -4.82
C ARG A 117 -5.57 -10.77 -4.69
N MET A 118 -6.08 -12.00 -4.52
CA MET A 118 -7.51 -12.24 -4.30
C MET A 118 -7.98 -11.65 -2.98
N ARG A 119 -7.23 -11.82 -1.90
CA ARG A 119 -7.50 -11.21 -0.58
C ARG A 119 -7.61 -9.69 -0.67
N ARG A 120 -6.66 -9.05 -1.36
CA ARG A 120 -6.68 -7.61 -1.58
C ARG A 120 -7.89 -7.15 -2.41
N ALA A 121 -8.27 -7.92 -3.43
CA ALA A 121 -9.47 -7.63 -4.22
C ALA A 121 -10.74 -7.69 -3.36
N ILE A 122 -10.86 -8.70 -2.48
CA ILE A 122 -11.97 -8.82 -1.52
C ILE A 122 -12.01 -7.60 -0.60
N TRP A 123 -10.89 -7.23 0.03
CA TRP A 123 -10.83 -6.07 0.93
C TRP A 123 -11.21 -4.76 0.22
N LYS A 124 -10.71 -4.56 -1.00
CA LYS A 124 -11.10 -3.40 -1.79
C LYS A 124 -12.61 -3.36 -2.04
N LYS A 125 -13.19 -4.50 -2.40
CA LYS A 125 -14.63 -4.60 -2.69
C LYS A 125 -15.48 -4.42 -1.44
N ARG A 126 -15.06 -4.99 -0.31
CA ARG A 126 -15.72 -4.79 0.98
C ARG A 126 -15.63 -3.34 1.45
N ALA A 127 -14.50 -2.66 1.28
CA ALA A 127 -14.33 -1.25 1.63
C ALA A 127 -15.25 -0.31 0.83
N GLU A 128 -15.68 -0.68 -0.39
CA GLU A 128 -16.70 0.06 -1.15
C GLU A 128 -18.09 0.02 -0.49
N ILE A 129 -18.34 -0.98 0.36
CA ILE A 129 -19.61 -1.17 1.06
C ILE A 129 -19.48 -0.73 2.52
N TRP A 130 -18.40 -1.14 3.18
CA TRP A 130 -18.15 -0.94 4.62
C TRP A 130 -16.78 -0.28 4.87
N PRO A 131 -16.57 1.00 4.54
CA PRO A 131 -15.24 1.64 4.54
C PRO A 131 -14.56 1.68 5.91
N ASN A 132 -15.32 1.71 7.00
CA ASN A 132 -14.78 1.84 8.37
C ASN A 132 -15.25 0.72 9.30
N TYR A 133 -15.63 -0.43 8.76
CA TYR A 133 -16.15 -1.54 9.54
C TYR A 133 -15.09 -2.63 9.67
N GLU A 134 -14.41 -2.67 10.82
CA GLU A 134 -13.32 -3.63 11.08
C GLU A 134 -13.68 -5.10 10.82
N PRO A 135 -14.87 -5.61 11.22
CA PRO A 135 -15.22 -7.00 10.94
C PRO A 135 -15.20 -7.36 9.46
N ALA A 136 -15.43 -6.38 8.56
CA ALA A 136 -15.36 -6.61 7.12
C ALA A 136 -13.93 -6.83 6.62
N MET A 137 -12.91 -6.53 7.40
CA MET A 137 -11.50 -6.77 7.07
C MET A 137 -11.04 -8.19 7.40
N SER A 138 -11.78 -8.94 8.22
CA SER A 138 -11.51 -10.34 8.51
C SER A 138 -12.09 -11.25 7.44
N LEU A 139 -11.26 -12.16 6.88
CA LEU A 139 -11.73 -13.17 5.92
C LEU A 139 -12.40 -14.39 6.58
N PHE A 140 -12.38 -14.49 7.90
CA PHE A 140 -13.12 -15.53 8.62
C PHE A 140 -14.65 -15.29 8.59
N ASN A 141 -15.05 -14.03 8.36
CA ASN A 141 -16.44 -13.63 8.22
C ASN A 141 -16.80 -13.46 6.75
N THR A 142 -17.95 -13.97 6.32
CA THR A 142 -18.45 -13.74 4.95
C THR A 142 -19.22 -12.43 4.87
N CYS A 143 -19.29 -11.84 3.69
CA CYS A 143 -20.01 -10.57 3.48
C CYS A 143 -21.52 -10.68 3.76
N TYR A 144 -22.05 -11.89 3.87
CA TYR A 144 -23.46 -12.12 4.25
C TYR A 144 -23.76 -11.86 5.73
N GLN A 145 -22.73 -11.90 6.58
CA GLN A 145 -22.86 -11.63 8.02
C GLN A 145 -22.89 -10.13 8.36
N PHE A 146 -22.59 -9.26 7.38
CA PHE A 146 -22.50 -7.82 7.63
C PHE A 146 -23.82 -7.11 7.29
N PRO A 147 -24.24 -6.15 8.14
CA PRO A 147 -25.46 -5.39 7.92
C PRO A 147 -25.31 -4.44 6.71
N LYS A 148 -26.46 -4.08 6.14
CA LYS A 148 -26.51 -3.05 5.12
C LYS A 148 -26.12 -1.68 5.72
N PRO A 149 -25.18 -0.94 5.13
CA PRO A 149 -24.85 0.41 5.60
C PRO A 149 -26.04 1.36 5.52
N LYS A 150 -26.11 2.27 6.48
CA LYS A 150 -27.12 3.33 6.48
C LYS A 150 -26.93 4.23 5.23
N GLY A 151 -28.01 4.60 4.58
CA GLY A 151 -27.98 5.47 3.40
C GLY A 151 -27.76 4.76 2.06
N MET A 152 -27.30 3.52 2.03
CA MET A 152 -27.14 2.77 0.77
C MET A 152 -28.49 2.21 0.29
N ARG A 153 -28.79 2.32 -1.00
CA ARG A 153 -30.00 1.70 -1.61
C ARG A 153 -29.88 0.18 -1.60
N TRP A 154 -31.00 -0.53 -1.39
CA TRP A 154 -31.03 -1.99 -1.32
C TRP A 154 -30.51 -2.68 -2.59
N GLU A 155 -30.86 -2.18 -3.76
CA GLU A 155 -30.40 -2.72 -5.04
C GLU A 155 -28.88 -2.62 -5.19
N THR A 156 -28.32 -1.43 -4.91
CA THR A 156 -26.86 -1.20 -4.93
C THR A 156 -26.15 -2.08 -3.91
N PHE A 157 -26.74 -2.23 -2.71
CA PHE A 157 -26.16 -3.09 -1.69
C PHE A 157 -26.16 -4.57 -2.11
N LYS A 158 -27.29 -5.08 -2.64
CA LYS A 158 -27.37 -6.46 -3.12
C LYS A 158 -26.37 -6.74 -4.23
N LEU A 159 -26.26 -5.83 -5.21
CA LEU A 159 -25.31 -5.95 -6.30
C LEU A 159 -23.85 -6.00 -5.79
N LYS A 160 -23.43 -5.01 -5.03
CA LYS A 160 -22.06 -4.95 -4.50
C LYS A 160 -21.75 -6.13 -3.58
N ARG A 161 -22.72 -6.57 -2.75
CA ARG A 161 -22.54 -7.74 -1.88
C ARG A 161 -22.40 -9.03 -2.69
N SER A 162 -23.16 -9.22 -3.76
CA SER A 162 -23.01 -10.40 -4.64
C SER A 162 -21.65 -10.45 -5.32
N GLU A 163 -21.12 -9.30 -5.74
CA GLU A 163 -19.76 -9.20 -6.31
C GLU A 163 -18.69 -9.55 -5.27
N ALA A 164 -18.85 -9.07 -4.02
CA ALA A 164 -17.95 -9.42 -2.91
C ALA A 164 -18.00 -10.92 -2.60
N ALA A 165 -19.21 -11.50 -2.54
CA ALA A 165 -19.42 -12.93 -2.29
C ALA A 165 -18.79 -13.82 -3.38
N ALA A 166 -18.86 -13.40 -4.64
CA ALA A 166 -18.21 -14.12 -5.75
C ALA A 166 -16.68 -14.16 -5.59
N LEU A 167 -16.07 -13.03 -5.20
CA LEU A 167 -14.64 -12.96 -4.92
C LEU A 167 -14.23 -13.83 -3.71
N GLU A 168 -15.04 -13.82 -2.66
CA GLU A 168 -14.84 -14.66 -1.46
C GLU A 168 -14.92 -16.15 -1.82
N SER A 169 -15.92 -16.55 -2.58
CA SER A 169 -16.07 -17.94 -3.04
C SER A 169 -14.86 -18.40 -3.85
N ALA A 170 -14.43 -17.60 -4.83
CA ALA A 170 -13.24 -17.90 -5.62
C ALA A 170 -11.97 -18.01 -4.76
N TYR A 171 -11.81 -17.13 -3.76
CA TYR A 171 -10.69 -17.19 -2.83
C TYR A 171 -10.70 -18.50 -2.01
N PHE A 172 -11.83 -18.87 -1.42
CA PHE A 172 -11.92 -20.10 -0.61
C PHE A 172 -11.70 -21.36 -1.46
N GLN A 173 -12.19 -21.38 -2.70
CA GLN A 173 -11.89 -22.48 -3.64
C GLN A 173 -10.39 -22.60 -3.92
N ALA A 174 -9.71 -21.47 -4.17
CA ALA A 174 -8.27 -21.46 -4.39
C ALA A 174 -7.45 -21.78 -3.12
N PHE A 175 -7.99 -21.51 -1.94
CA PHE A 175 -7.36 -21.75 -0.65
C PHE A 175 -7.51 -23.19 -0.17
N LYS A 176 -8.62 -23.87 -0.54
CA LYS A 176 -8.94 -25.23 -0.12
C LYS A 176 -7.79 -26.24 -0.31
N PRO A 177 -7.09 -26.32 -1.46
CA PRO A 177 -6.01 -27.28 -1.64
C PRO A 177 -4.82 -27.07 -0.68
N ILE A 178 -4.64 -25.85 -0.18
CA ILE A 178 -3.59 -25.54 0.80
C ILE A 178 -3.99 -26.07 2.18
N VAL A 179 -5.25 -25.86 2.57
CA VAL A 179 -5.79 -26.42 3.82
C VAL A 179 -5.72 -27.93 3.80
N ASP A 180 -6.20 -28.57 2.74
CA ASP A 180 -6.20 -30.02 2.60
C ASP A 180 -4.78 -30.61 2.72
N ARG A 181 -3.79 -29.93 2.14
CA ARG A 181 -2.38 -30.33 2.27
C ARG A 181 -1.88 -30.20 3.71
N LEU A 182 -2.21 -29.12 4.40
CA LEU A 182 -1.79 -28.89 5.78
C LEU A 182 -2.45 -29.91 6.72
N THR A 183 -3.73 -30.18 6.57
CA THR A 183 -4.47 -31.17 7.34
C THR A 183 -3.86 -32.55 7.14
N GLY A 184 -3.59 -32.97 5.91
CA GLY A 184 -2.94 -34.29 5.65
C GLY A 184 -1.51 -34.41 6.17
N VAL A 185 -0.77 -33.29 6.36
CA VAL A 185 0.54 -33.30 7.05
C VAL A 185 0.34 -33.49 8.55
N ILE A 186 -0.62 -32.79 9.15
CA ILE A 186 -0.94 -32.92 10.59
C ILE A 186 -1.36 -34.35 10.91
N GLU A 187 -2.32 -34.91 10.16
CA GLU A 187 -2.79 -36.27 10.34
C GLU A 187 -1.66 -37.30 10.28
N ARG A 188 -0.77 -37.21 9.30
CA ARG A 188 0.42 -38.10 9.19
C ARG A 188 1.34 -37.97 10.38
N THR A 189 1.55 -36.73 10.87
CA THR A 189 2.43 -36.49 12.03
C THR A 189 1.82 -37.04 13.31
N VAL A 190 0.53 -36.86 13.53
CA VAL A 190 -0.21 -37.40 14.67
C VAL A 190 -0.19 -38.94 14.65
N ASN A 191 -0.50 -39.55 13.52
CA ASN A 191 -0.49 -41.03 13.38
C ASN A 191 0.90 -41.59 13.63
N LYS A 192 1.96 -40.95 13.17
CA LYS A 192 3.34 -41.37 13.45
C LYS A 192 3.68 -41.27 14.95
N ALA A 193 3.22 -40.20 15.62
CA ALA A 193 3.42 -40.05 17.06
C ALA A 193 2.67 -41.12 17.87
N LEU A 194 1.42 -41.42 17.50
CA LEU A 194 0.62 -42.47 18.14
C LEU A 194 1.22 -43.86 17.96
N THR A 195 1.72 -44.19 16.77
CA THR A 195 2.39 -45.47 16.51
C THR A 195 3.64 -45.64 17.38
N ASN A 196 4.43 -44.56 17.56
CA ASN A 196 5.62 -44.58 18.39
C ASN A 196 5.33 -44.70 19.90
N LEU A 197 4.16 -44.29 20.36
CA LEU A 197 3.71 -44.41 21.76
C LEU A 197 3.14 -45.80 22.06
N GLY A 198 2.55 -46.45 21.05
CA GLY A 198 1.99 -47.82 21.20
C GLY A 198 3.02 -48.96 21.09
N SER A 199 4.27 -48.64 20.78
CA SER A 199 5.39 -49.61 20.63
C SER A 199 6.32 -49.64 21.84
N LYS A 200 5.92 -49.06 22.96
CA LYS A 200 6.56 -49.21 24.27
C LYS A 200 5.62 -49.93 25.21
#